data_6134b54e3db243423c7a92a41a45c067
#
_entry.id   6134b54e3db243423c7a92a41a45c067
#
_cell.length_a   1.000
_cell.length_b   1.000
_cell.length_c   1.000
_cell.angle_alpha   90.00
_cell.angle_beta   90.00
_cell.angle_gamma   90.00
#
_symmetry.space_group_name_H-M   'P 1'
#
loop_
_entity.id
_entity.type
_entity.pdbx_description
1 polymer ?
#
loop_
_entity_poly.entity_id
_entity_poly.type
_entity_poly.pdbx_seq_one_letter_code
_entity_poly.pdbx_strand_id
1 'polypeptide(L)'
;DEDTQRSNFNRKIVNRKIVNITMILFFRTPSKSVIAVESNHQLTPDESNKLCWLFGEAVMESEENLKGCFVGPRREMITPWSTNAVEITQNMGLEGISRIEEYFPVKDENADYDPMLQRMYKGLDQNVFTTNRQPEPIIYIEDLEVYNEQEGLALSKEEMDYLKKVENDLGRKLTDSEVFGFAQINSEHCRHKIFGGTFIIDGVEQESSLFQMIKKTTQENPNKIISAYKDN
;
A
#
# COMPACT_ATOMS: atom_id res chain seq x y z
N ASP A 1 -32.59 -26.35 -29.80
CA ASP A 1 -32.50 -24.90 -30.01
C ASP A 1 -32.04 -24.12 -28.80
N GLU A 2 -31.55 -24.83 -27.77
CA GLU A 2 -30.89 -24.21 -26.60
C GLU A 2 -29.40 -23.93 -26.82
N ASP A 3 -28.77 -24.53 -27.81
CA ASP A 3 -27.35 -24.32 -28.12
C ASP A 3 -27.07 -23.00 -28.90
N THR A 4 -28.09 -22.38 -29.49
CA THR A 4 -27.91 -21.12 -30.22
C THR A 4 -27.92 -19.89 -29.31
N GLN A 5 -28.45 -19.98 -28.09
CA GLN A 5 -28.48 -18.87 -27.14
C GLN A 5 -27.19 -18.76 -26.30
N ARG A 6 -26.44 -19.83 -26.12
CA ARG A 6 -25.13 -19.80 -25.40
C ARG A 6 -24.00 -19.22 -26.22
N SER A 7 -24.09 -19.19 -27.55
CA SER A 7 -23.02 -18.68 -28.41
C SER A 7 -23.01 -17.14 -28.58
N ASN A 8 -24.08 -16.44 -28.19
CA ASN A 8 -24.17 -14.99 -28.33
C ASN A 8 -23.76 -14.16 -27.11
N PHE A 9 -23.44 -14.82 -25.96
CA PHE A 9 -23.00 -14.09 -24.79
C PHE A 9 -21.48 -13.83 -24.76
N ASN A 10 -20.71 -14.45 -25.67
CA ASN A 10 -19.26 -14.29 -25.78
C ASN A 10 -18.79 -13.28 -26.84
N ARG A 11 -19.67 -12.39 -27.29
CA ARG A 11 -19.29 -11.36 -28.25
C ARG A 11 -19.17 -9.99 -27.58
N LYS A 12 -17.93 -9.51 -27.63
CA LYS A 12 -17.47 -8.13 -27.39
C LYS A 12 -17.26 -7.71 -25.95
N ILE A 13 -16.31 -8.33 -25.31
CA ILE A 13 -15.37 -7.49 -24.55
C ILE A 13 -14.53 -6.76 -25.61
N VAL A 14 -15.08 -5.68 -26.15
CA VAL A 14 -14.28 -4.68 -26.84
C VAL A 14 -13.36 -4.12 -25.78
N ASN A 15 -12.07 -4.43 -25.86
CA ASN A 15 -11.01 -3.69 -25.22
C ASN A 15 -11.06 -2.25 -25.72
N ARG A 16 -12.01 -1.46 -25.23
CA ARG A 16 -11.82 -0.03 -25.16
C ARG A 16 -10.70 0.15 -24.16
N LYS A 17 -9.48 0.37 -24.65
CA LYS A 17 -8.50 1.16 -23.92
C LYS A 17 -9.22 2.47 -23.60
N ILE A 18 -9.82 2.53 -22.42
CA ILE A 18 -10.13 3.81 -21.80
C ILE A 18 -8.74 4.36 -21.52
N VAL A 19 -8.28 5.24 -22.40
CA VAL A 19 -7.15 6.11 -22.07
C VAL A 19 -7.74 7.00 -20.99
N ASN A 20 -7.62 6.63 -19.74
CA ASN A 20 -7.85 7.52 -18.63
C ASN A 20 -6.80 8.62 -18.78
N ILE A 21 -7.21 9.74 -19.36
CA ILE A 21 -6.39 10.95 -19.37
C ILE A 21 -6.44 11.43 -17.92
N THR A 22 -5.49 11.01 -17.12
CA THR A 22 -5.28 11.59 -15.78
C THR A 22 -4.49 12.87 -15.95
N MET A 23 -4.90 13.93 -15.29
CA MET A 23 -4.22 15.21 -15.25
C MET A 23 -3.92 15.59 -13.81
N ILE A 24 -2.82 16.30 -13.61
CA ILE A 24 -2.44 16.85 -12.31
C ILE A 24 -2.77 18.32 -12.27
N LEU A 25 -3.56 18.72 -11.28
CA LEU A 25 -3.96 20.08 -11.04
C LEU A 25 -3.28 20.57 -9.75
N PHE A 26 -2.75 21.78 -9.77
CA PHE A 26 -2.04 22.34 -8.65
C PHE A 26 -2.85 23.46 -7.99
N PHE A 27 -2.90 23.44 -6.66
CA PHE A 27 -3.57 24.46 -5.84
C PHE A 27 -2.57 25.03 -4.84
N ARG A 28 -2.41 26.33 -4.83
CA ARG A 28 -1.53 27.02 -3.88
C ARG A 28 -2.32 27.51 -2.69
N THR A 29 -1.94 27.04 -1.53
CA THR A 29 -2.58 27.42 -0.26
C THR A 29 -2.12 28.82 0.19
N PRO A 30 -2.84 29.48 1.10
CA PRO A 30 -2.37 30.74 1.72
C PRO A 30 -1.04 30.58 2.46
N SER A 31 -0.72 29.40 2.97
CA SER A 31 0.57 29.06 3.59
C SER A 31 1.70 28.84 2.59
N LYS A 32 1.43 28.98 1.28
CA LYS A 32 2.34 28.76 0.15
C LYS A 32 2.68 27.31 -0.16
N SER A 33 2.13 26.35 0.55
CA SER A 33 2.22 24.94 0.12
C SER A 33 1.46 24.74 -1.19
N VAL A 34 1.77 23.66 -1.90
CA VAL A 34 1.11 23.28 -3.15
C VAL A 34 0.44 21.94 -2.95
N ILE A 35 -0.85 21.89 -3.24
CA ILE A 35 -1.61 20.66 -3.25
C ILE A 35 -1.73 20.18 -4.71
N ALA A 36 -1.24 18.99 -4.99
CA ALA A 36 -1.39 18.33 -6.28
C ALA A 36 -2.59 17.39 -6.23
N VAL A 37 -3.48 17.51 -7.20
CA VAL A 37 -4.72 16.73 -7.33
C VAL A 37 -4.67 15.96 -8.63
N GLU A 38 -4.77 14.64 -8.55
CA GLU A 38 -4.91 13.77 -9.72
C GLU A 38 -6.40 13.59 -10.05
N SER A 39 -6.78 14.02 -11.25
CA SER A 39 -8.16 13.93 -11.75
C SER A 39 -8.19 13.21 -13.09
N ASN A 40 -9.25 12.42 -13.32
CA ASN A 40 -9.49 11.75 -14.58
C ASN A 40 -10.29 12.61 -15.61
N HIS A 41 -10.61 13.85 -15.25
CA HIS A 41 -11.30 14.81 -16.10
C HIS A 41 -10.90 16.24 -15.75
N GLN A 42 -11.19 17.17 -16.65
CA GLN A 42 -11.03 18.60 -16.40
C GLN A 42 -12.12 19.07 -15.43
N LEU A 43 -11.70 19.71 -14.33
CA LEU A 43 -12.64 20.20 -13.33
C LEU A 43 -13.55 21.29 -13.87
N THR A 44 -14.80 21.22 -13.52
CA THR A 44 -15.75 22.33 -13.73
C THR A 44 -15.42 23.48 -12.77
N PRO A 45 -15.92 24.72 -13.07
CA PRO A 45 -15.74 25.83 -12.14
C PRO A 45 -16.28 25.57 -10.73
N ASP A 46 -17.38 24.84 -10.60
CA ASP A 46 -17.96 24.48 -9.30
C ASP A 46 -17.04 23.52 -8.51
N GLU A 47 -16.52 22.49 -9.19
CA GLU A 47 -15.58 21.56 -8.58
C GLU A 47 -14.27 22.24 -8.15
N SER A 48 -13.74 23.13 -9.02
CA SER A 48 -12.55 23.91 -8.69
C SER A 48 -12.79 24.82 -7.47
N ASN A 49 -13.95 25.47 -7.37
CA ASN A 49 -14.32 26.30 -6.23
C ASN A 49 -14.44 25.48 -4.95
N LYS A 50 -15.03 24.28 -5.02
CA LYS A 50 -15.12 23.36 -3.87
C LYS A 50 -13.74 22.94 -3.38
N LEU A 51 -12.82 22.60 -4.29
CA LEU A 51 -11.45 22.26 -3.92
C LEU A 51 -10.68 23.46 -3.35
N CYS A 52 -10.81 24.65 -3.95
CA CYS A 52 -10.23 25.86 -3.39
C CYS A 52 -10.67 26.11 -1.95
N TRP A 53 -11.97 25.97 -1.69
CA TRP A 53 -12.52 26.08 -0.33
C TRP A 53 -12.02 24.98 0.60
N LEU A 54 -12.03 23.70 0.14
CA LEU A 54 -11.57 22.56 0.92
C LEU A 54 -10.11 22.72 1.37
N PHE A 55 -9.28 23.30 0.51
CA PHE A 55 -7.85 23.53 0.77
C PHE A 55 -7.58 24.85 1.48
N GLY A 56 -8.58 25.42 2.18
CA GLY A 56 -8.43 26.63 3.00
C GLY A 56 -8.23 27.89 2.17
N GLU A 57 -9.12 28.11 1.20
CA GLU A 57 -9.08 29.26 0.27
C GLU A 57 -7.82 29.25 -0.62
N ALA A 58 -7.43 28.05 -1.05
CA ALA A 58 -6.35 27.89 -2.02
C ALA A 58 -6.71 28.46 -3.39
N VAL A 59 -5.69 28.79 -4.17
CA VAL A 59 -5.85 29.29 -5.54
C VAL A 59 -5.36 28.21 -6.51
N MET A 60 -6.19 27.87 -7.49
CA MET A 60 -5.81 26.95 -8.54
C MET A 60 -4.76 27.62 -9.43
N GLU A 61 -3.63 26.95 -9.63
CA GLU A 61 -2.56 27.41 -10.53
C GLU A 61 -2.98 27.18 -11.99
N SER A 62 -2.62 28.11 -12.84
CA SER A 62 -2.85 27.99 -14.29
C SER A 62 -1.74 27.21 -15.01
N GLU A 63 -0.62 27.00 -14.35
CA GLU A 63 0.58 26.36 -14.89
C GLU A 63 0.53 24.84 -14.62
N GLU A 64 0.81 24.06 -15.67
CA GLU A 64 0.95 22.61 -15.57
C GLU A 64 2.28 22.16 -14.95
N ASN A 65 3.24 23.09 -14.88
CA ASN A 65 4.59 22.84 -14.37
C ASN A 65 5.01 23.98 -13.44
N LEU A 66 5.17 23.65 -12.17
CA LEU A 66 5.62 24.61 -11.16
C LEU A 66 7.13 24.52 -10.97
N LYS A 67 7.80 25.67 -11.04
CA LYS A 67 9.25 25.79 -10.81
C LYS A 67 9.56 25.97 -9.33
N GLY A 68 10.74 25.52 -8.90
CA GLY A 68 11.24 25.64 -7.53
C GLY A 68 11.62 24.31 -6.92
N CYS A 69 12.01 24.34 -5.65
CA CYS A 69 12.28 23.13 -4.88
C CYS A 69 11.13 22.88 -3.90
N PHE A 70 10.73 21.63 -3.81
CA PHE A 70 9.62 21.21 -2.95
C PHE A 70 10.01 19.95 -2.19
N VAL A 71 9.54 19.82 -0.95
CA VAL A 71 9.55 18.57 -0.20
C VAL A 71 8.12 18.07 -0.11
N GLY A 72 7.91 16.82 -0.43
CA GLY A 72 6.60 16.19 -0.38
C GLY A 72 6.70 14.67 -0.29
N PRO A 73 5.57 13.97 -0.27
CA PRO A 73 5.54 12.53 -0.15
C PRO A 73 6.30 11.83 -1.27
N ARG A 74 6.83 10.66 -1.00
CA ARG A 74 7.42 9.82 -2.04
C ARG A 74 6.35 9.40 -3.05
N ARG A 75 6.72 9.33 -4.33
CA ARG A 75 5.79 8.97 -5.43
C ARG A 75 5.15 7.60 -5.23
N GLU A 76 5.91 6.68 -4.67
CA GLU A 76 5.52 5.28 -4.45
C GLU A 76 4.53 5.10 -3.29
N MET A 77 4.31 6.15 -2.50
CA MET A 77 3.45 6.12 -1.32
C MET A 77 2.24 7.03 -1.50
N ILE A 78 1.05 6.49 -1.28
CA ILE A 78 -0.14 7.30 -1.04
C ILE A 78 -0.20 7.52 0.47
N THR A 79 -0.19 8.80 0.88
CA THR A 79 -0.22 9.11 2.31
C THR A 79 -1.61 8.83 2.92
N PRO A 80 -1.71 8.53 4.24
CA PRO A 80 -3.00 8.46 4.92
C PRO A 80 -3.79 9.77 4.82
N TRP A 81 -3.10 10.91 4.75
CA TRP A 81 -3.72 12.21 4.51
C TRP A 81 -4.39 12.26 3.13
N SER A 82 -3.71 11.77 2.08
CA SER A 82 -4.26 11.68 0.74
C SER A 82 -5.52 10.83 0.68
N THR A 83 -5.51 9.67 1.33
CA THR A 83 -6.67 8.77 1.38
C THR A 83 -7.88 9.47 2.00
N ASN A 84 -7.69 10.15 3.12
CA ASN A 84 -8.76 10.91 3.78
C ASN A 84 -9.23 12.09 2.91
N ALA A 85 -8.30 12.82 2.28
CA ALA A 85 -8.64 13.95 1.42
C ALA A 85 -9.48 13.50 0.22
N VAL A 86 -9.12 12.40 -0.42
CA VAL A 86 -9.90 11.81 -1.53
C VAL A 86 -11.30 11.39 -1.05
N GLU A 87 -11.41 10.73 0.11
CA GLU A 87 -12.70 10.36 0.68
C GLU A 87 -13.59 11.59 0.96
N ILE A 88 -13.01 12.66 1.48
CA ILE A 88 -13.74 13.93 1.69
C ILE A 88 -14.26 14.47 0.37
N THR A 89 -13.44 14.49 -0.70
CA THR A 89 -13.90 14.97 -2.02
C THR A 89 -15.05 14.13 -2.56
N GLN A 90 -15.00 12.82 -2.40
CA GLN A 90 -16.10 11.92 -2.79
C GLN A 90 -17.39 12.23 -2.02
N ASN A 91 -17.30 12.46 -0.71
CA ASN A 91 -18.44 12.86 0.14
C ASN A 91 -19.01 14.25 -0.24
N MET A 92 -18.19 15.12 -0.83
CA MET A 92 -18.61 16.41 -1.40
C MET A 92 -19.23 16.28 -2.81
N GLY A 93 -19.32 15.06 -3.34
CA GLY A 93 -19.85 14.81 -4.70
C GLY A 93 -18.86 15.16 -5.81
N LEU A 94 -17.55 15.16 -5.52
CA LEU A 94 -16.48 15.30 -6.51
C LEU A 94 -16.01 13.91 -6.94
N GLU A 95 -16.31 13.53 -8.15
CA GLU A 95 -15.91 12.23 -8.70
C GLU A 95 -14.61 12.34 -9.51
N GLY A 96 -13.93 11.21 -9.71
CA GLY A 96 -12.77 11.12 -10.59
C GLY A 96 -11.47 11.66 -10.04
N ILE A 97 -11.42 12.02 -8.75
CA ILE A 97 -10.20 12.37 -8.03
C ILE A 97 -9.64 11.10 -7.40
N SER A 98 -8.40 10.76 -7.72
CA SER A 98 -7.75 9.51 -7.32
C SER A 98 -6.64 9.70 -6.29
N ARG A 99 -5.98 10.86 -6.28
CA ARG A 99 -4.90 11.17 -5.36
C ARG A 99 -4.80 12.66 -5.09
N ILE A 100 -4.52 13.03 -3.84
CA ILE A 100 -4.29 14.40 -3.40
C ILE A 100 -3.09 14.40 -2.46
N GLU A 101 -2.05 15.18 -2.75
CA GLU A 101 -0.86 15.26 -1.88
C GLU A 101 -0.40 16.69 -1.73
N GLU A 102 0.20 17.02 -0.58
CA GLU A 102 0.70 18.35 -0.28
C GLU A 102 2.23 18.39 -0.39
N TYR A 103 2.73 19.47 -1.00
CA TYR A 103 4.14 19.76 -1.24
C TYR A 103 4.52 21.10 -0.64
N PHE A 104 5.61 21.11 0.09
CA PHE A 104 6.10 22.30 0.80
C PHE A 104 7.25 22.92 0.02
N PRO A 105 7.14 24.20 -0.38
CA PRO A 105 8.24 24.90 -1.04
C PRO A 105 9.41 25.06 -0.07
N VAL A 106 10.60 24.79 -0.55
CA VAL A 106 11.85 24.93 0.20
C VAL A 106 12.81 25.83 -0.56
N LYS A 107 13.79 26.39 0.15
CA LYS A 107 14.70 27.37 -0.40
C LYS A 107 15.61 26.78 -1.47
N ASP A 108 16.12 25.59 -1.23
CA ASP A 108 17.06 24.89 -2.10
C ASP A 108 17.00 23.35 -1.86
N GLU A 109 17.84 22.62 -2.59
CA GLU A 109 17.90 21.16 -2.56
C GLU A 109 18.51 20.57 -1.28
N ASN A 110 19.09 21.40 -0.40
CA ASN A 110 19.73 20.98 0.84
C ASN A 110 18.77 21.05 2.04
N ALA A 111 17.48 21.33 1.79
CA ALA A 111 16.48 21.31 2.85
C ALA A 111 16.41 19.94 3.50
N ASP A 112 16.27 19.94 4.81
CA ASP A 112 16.12 18.71 5.61
C ASP A 112 14.71 18.12 5.40
N TYR A 113 14.65 16.79 5.25
CA TYR A 113 13.40 16.05 5.11
C TYR A 113 13.61 14.58 5.53
N ASP A 114 12.56 13.89 5.90
CA ASP A 114 12.61 12.47 6.21
C ASP A 114 12.62 11.61 4.92
N PRO A 115 13.76 11.00 4.54
CA PRO A 115 13.86 10.23 3.30
C PRO A 115 13.03 8.93 3.29
N MET A 116 12.55 8.47 4.44
CA MET A 116 11.65 7.34 4.55
C MET A 116 10.26 7.68 4.01
N LEU A 117 9.78 8.89 4.27
CA LEU A 117 8.42 9.35 3.97
C LEU A 117 8.37 10.36 2.83
N GLN A 118 9.41 11.14 2.66
CA GLN A 118 9.45 12.32 1.81
C GLN A 118 10.54 12.24 0.74
N ARG A 119 10.45 13.14 -0.21
CA ARG A 119 11.42 13.33 -1.28
C ARG A 119 11.53 14.78 -1.66
N MET A 120 12.72 15.16 -2.14
CA MET A 120 12.97 16.44 -2.80
C MET A 120 12.53 16.41 -4.26
N TYR A 121 11.80 17.44 -4.68
CA TYR A 121 11.33 17.64 -6.04
C TYR A 121 11.91 18.92 -6.63
N LYS A 122 12.48 18.83 -7.83
CA LYS A 122 12.94 19.97 -8.63
C LYS A 122 11.83 20.35 -9.60
N GLY A 123 10.90 21.16 -9.14
CA GLY A 123 9.64 21.42 -9.82
C GLY A 123 8.59 20.33 -9.56
N LEU A 124 7.34 20.69 -9.84
CA LEU A 124 6.21 19.78 -9.86
C LEU A 124 5.61 19.78 -11.27
N ASP A 125 5.38 18.62 -11.85
CA ASP A 125 4.90 18.45 -13.22
C ASP A 125 3.77 17.41 -13.29
N GLN A 126 3.29 17.14 -14.49
CA GLN A 126 2.23 16.14 -14.73
C GLN A 126 2.65 14.70 -14.40
N ASN A 127 3.93 14.43 -14.11
CA ASN A 127 4.45 13.13 -13.69
C ASN A 127 4.73 13.05 -12.19
N VAL A 128 4.25 14.01 -11.39
CA VAL A 128 4.56 14.09 -9.96
C VAL A 128 4.19 12.82 -9.21
N PHE A 129 3.15 12.10 -9.64
CA PHE A 129 2.71 10.82 -9.07
C PHE A 129 3.16 9.59 -9.87
N THR A 130 3.79 9.80 -11.03
CA THR A 130 4.22 8.70 -11.88
C THR A 130 5.46 8.01 -11.31
N THR A 131 5.38 6.71 -11.12
CA THR A 131 6.52 5.88 -10.75
C THR A 131 7.07 5.20 -12.00
N ASN A 132 8.34 5.44 -12.31
CA ASN A 132 9.03 4.78 -13.42
C ASN A 132 9.66 3.43 -12.99
N ARG A 133 9.18 2.87 -11.88
CA ARG A 133 9.70 1.59 -11.39
C ARG A 133 9.18 0.48 -12.28
N GLN A 134 10.08 -0.20 -12.96
CA GLN A 134 9.73 -1.44 -13.62
C GLN A 134 9.60 -2.53 -12.54
N PRO A 135 8.57 -3.38 -12.59
CA PRO A 135 8.50 -4.52 -11.68
C PRO A 135 9.71 -5.42 -11.90
N GLU A 136 10.24 -5.95 -10.82
CA GLU A 136 11.26 -6.99 -10.91
C GLU A 136 10.68 -8.23 -11.61
N PRO A 137 11.50 -8.98 -12.32
CA PRO A 137 11.02 -10.20 -12.97
C PRO A 137 10.55 -11.20 -11.92
N ILE A 138 9.51 -11.96 -12.24
CA ILE A 138 9.06 -13.07 -11.42
C ILE A 138 10.17 -14.11 -11.34
N ILE A 139 10.54 -14.51 -10.13
CA ILE A 139 11.55 -15.52 -9.85
C ILE A 139 10.87 -16.83 -9.49
N TYR A 140 11.20 -17.92 -10.15
CA TYR A 140 10.78 -19.26 -9.78
C TYR A 140 11.77 -19.83 -8.77
N ILE A 141 11.28 -20.34 -7.65
CA ILE A 141 12.12 -20.78 -6.54
C ILE A 141 12.55 -22.23 -6.79
N GLU A 142 13.83 -22.42 -7.04
CA GLU A 142 14.40 -23.76 -7.30
C GLU A 142 14.53 -24.58 -6.01
N ASP A 143 14.93 -23.95 -4.91
CA ASP A 143 15.17 -24.56 -3.61
C ASP A 143 14.47 -23.77 -2.51
N LEU A 144 13.40 -24.36 -1.95
CA LEU A 144 12.57 -23.72 -0.91
C LEU A 144 13.30 -23.58 0.42
N GLU A 145 14.19 -24.52 0.77
CA GLU A 145 14.97 -24.44 2.01
C GLU A 145 15.93 -23.26 1.98
N VAL A 146 16.68 -23.15 0.88
CA VAL A 146 17.64 -22.04 0.69
C VAL A 146 16.91 -20.70 0.66
N TYR A 147 15.80 -20.61 -0.06
CA TYR A 147 15.01 -19.38 -0.12
C TYR A 147 14.40 -18.99 1.23
N ASN A 148 13.90 -19.98 1.99
CA ASN A 148 13.39 -19.78 3.33
C ASN A 148 14.44 -19.17 4.29
N GLU A 149 15.69 -19.64 4.20
CA GLU A 149 16.80 -19.09 5.00
C GLU A 149 17.22 -17.69 4.53
N GLN A 150 17.35 -17.48 3.23
CA GLN A 150 17.79 -16.20 2.65
C GLN A 150 16.82 -15.06 2.94
N GLU A 151 15.52 -15.32 2.81
CA GLU A 151 14.48 -14.33 3.03
C GLU A 151 13.97 -14.29 4.48
N GLY A 152 14.43 -15.21 5.34
CA GLY A 152 14.04 -15.27 6.75
C GLY A 152 12.53 -15.52 6.94
N LEU A 153 11.93 -16.38 6.10
CA LEU A 153 10.49 -16.61 6.08
C LEU A 153 9.98 -17.43 7.27
N ALA A 154 10.87 -18.14 7.95
CA ALA A 154 10.57 -19.00 9.10
C ALA A 154 9.51 -20.10 8.81
N LEU A 155 9.52 -20.63 7.58
CA LEU A 155 8.66 -21.75 7.21
C LEU A 155 9.11 -23.03 7.94
N SER A 156 8.15 -23.76 8.51
CA SER A 156 8.41 -25.05 9.10
C SER A 156 8.62 -26.13 8.03
N LYS A 157 9.13 -27.27 8.45
CA LYS A 157 9.31 -28.41 7.54
C LYS A 157 7.99 -28.85 6.91
N GLU A 158 6.93 -28.92 7.71
CA GLU A 158 5.60 -29.31 7.26
C GLU A 158 5.04 -28.33 6.22
N GLU A 159 5.30 -27.03 6.41
CA GLU A 159 4.89 -25.98 5.44
C GLU A 159 5.70 -26.09 4.14
N MET A 160 7.00 -26.34 4.21
CA MET A 160 7.81 -26.58 3.01
C MET A 160 7.42 -27.85 2.28
N ASP A 161 7.09 -28.93 3.00
CA ASP A 161 6.59 -30.18 2.40
C ASP A 161 5.23 -29.96 1.73
N TYR A 162 4.35 -29.14 2.33
CA TYR A 162 3.10 -28.72 1.70
C TYR A 162 3.34 -27.93 0.41
N LEU A 163 4.23 -26.95 0.42
CA LEU A 163 4.56 -26.15 -0.77
C LEU A 163 5.16 -27.02 -1.89
N LYS A 164 6.00 -27.99 -1.57
CA LYS A 164 6.52 -28.98 -2.54
C LYS A 164 5.41 -29.82 -3.16
N LYS A 165 4.39 -30.20 -2.36
CA LYS A 165 3.22 -30.88 -2.88
C LYS A 165 2.43 -29.99 -3.85
N VAL A 166 2.24 -28.71 -3.50
CA VAL A 166 1.58 -27.72 -4.38
C VAL A 166 2.35 -27.56 -5.69
N GLU A 167 3.70 -27.49 -5.68
CA GLU A 167 4.52 -27.49 -6.90
C GLU A 167 4.22 -28.69 -7.81
N ASN A 168 4.15 -29.87 -7.22
CA ASN A 168 3.83 -31.10 -7.97
C ASN A 168 2.43 -31.06 -8.57
N ASP A 169 1.44 -30.61 -7.81
CA ASP A 169 0.05 -30.52 -8.24
C ASP A 169 -0.12 -29.47 -9.38
N LEU A 170 0.64 -28.38 -9.34
CA LEU A 170 0.66 -27.35 -10.37
C LEU A 170 1.53 -27.70 -11.59
N GLY A 171 2.43 -28.68 -11.47
CA GLY A 171 3.40 -29.07 -12.51
C GLY A 171 4.44 -27.98 -12.80
N ARG A 172 4.69 -27.07 -11.87
CA ARG A 172 5.68 -26.00 -11.97
C ARG A 172 6.24 -25.60 -10.60
N LYS A 173 7.38 -24.94 -10.62
CA LYS A 173 7.93 -24.29 -9.43
C LYS A 173 7.03 -23.13 -8.96
N LEU A 174 7.05 -22.87 -7.66
CA LEU A 174 6.41 -21.69 -7.09
C LEU A 174 7.26 -20.45 -7.35
N THR A 175 6.58 -19.31 -7.43
CA THR A 175 7.23 -18.01 -7.57
C THR A 175 7.60 -17.47 -6.18
N ASP A 176 8.54 -16.52 -6.16
CA ASP A 176 8.91 -15.72 -4.99
C ASP A 176 7.67 -15.12 -4.30
N SER A 177 6.78 -14.52 -5.09
CA SER A 177 5.55 -13.89 -4.58
C SER A 177 4.57 -14.91 -3.97
N GLU A 178 4.47 -16.13 -4.53
CA GLU A 178 3.64 -17.20 -3.99
C GLU A 178 4.20 -17.72 -2.66
N VAL A 179 5.51 -17.97 -2.60
CA VAL A 179 6.16 -18.47 -1.37
C VAL A 179 6.14 -17.41 -0.28
N PHE A 180 6.49 -16.17 -0.63
CA PHE A 180 6.46 -15.05 0.31
C PHE A 180 5.03 -14.76 0.83
N GLY A 181 4.04 -14.75 -0.06
CA GLY A 181 2.63 -14.56 0.30
C GLY A 181 2.11 -15.66 1.23
N PHE A 182 2.48 -16.93 0.97
CA PHE A 182 2.14 -18.05 1.85
C PHE A 182 2.76 -17.87 3.25
N ALA A 183 4.04 -17.48 3.33
CA ALA A 183 4.72 -17.23 4.59
C ALA A 183 4.06 -16.10 5.40
N GLN A 184 3.63 -15.04 4.72
CA GLN A 184 2.94 -13.91 5.36
C GLN A 184 1.55 -14.31 5.90
N ILE A 185 0.76 -15.07 5.14
CA ILE A 185 -0.55 -15.55 5.57
C ILE A 185 -0.42 -16.52 6.75
N ASN A 186 0.60 -17.38 6.75
CA ASN A 186 0.88 -18.33 7.84
C ASN A 186 1.56 -17.69 9.06
N SER A 187 1.40 -16.36 9.21
CA SER A 187 1.47 -15.66 10.48
C SER A 187 2.82 -15.17 10.99
N GLU A 188 3.87 -15.16 10.18
CA GLU A 188 5.11 -14.60 10.70
C GLU A 188 5.08 -13.06 10.86
N HIS A 189 4.20 -12.36 10.16
CA HIS A 189 3.97 -10.93 10.40
C HIS A 189 3.42 -10.65 11.81
N CYS A 190 2.64 -11.57 12.39
CA CYS A 190 2.14 -11.52 13.78
C CYS A 190 3.06 -12.26 14.77
N ARG A 191 4.11 -12.90 14.30
CA ARG A 191 5.10 -13.66 15.08
C ARG A 191 4.49 -14.73 15.99
N HIS A 192 3.39 -15.35 15.58
CA HIS A 192 2.68 -16.36 16.38
C HIS A 192 3.57 -17.55 16.70
N LYS A 193 4.41 -18.00 15.77
CA LYS A 193 5.35 -19.11 16.00
C LYS A 193 6.38 -18.75 17.08
N ILE A 194 6.93 -17.52 17.02
CA ILE A 194 7.89 -17.04 18.02
C ILE A 194 7.22 -16.90 19.38
N PHE A 195 6.09 -16.22 19.45
CA PHE A 195 5.38 -16.01 20.71
C PHE A 195 4.82 -17.29 21.32
N GLY A 196 4.45 -18.28 20.48
CA GLY A 196 3.98 -19.60 20.90
C GLY A 196 5.11 -20.62 21.13
N GLY A 197 6.33 -20.28 20.74
CA GLY A 197 7.50 -21.16 20.80
C GLY A 197 7.99 -21.47 22.22
N THR A 198 8.78 -22.53 22.34
CA THR A 198 9.50 -22.88 23.55
C THR A 198 10.80 -22.07 23.63
N PHE A 199 11.02 -21.37 24.73
CA PHE A 199 12.24 -20.61 24.97
C PHE A 199 13.20 -21.40 25.84
N ILE A 200 14.45 -21.47 25.42
CA ILE A 200 15.57 -22.02 26.20
C ILE A 200 16.51 -20.87 26.54
N ILE A 201 16.60 -20.51 27.82
CA ILE A 201 17.42 -19.41 28.27
C ILE A 201 18.53 -20.02 29.16
N ASP A 202 19.80 -19.76 28.82
CA ASP A 202 20.97 -20.31 29.51
C ASP A 202 20.95 -21.85 29.68
N GLY A 203 20.39 -22.54 28.65
CA GLY A 203 20.24 -23.99 28.62
C GLY A 203 19.06 -24.53 29.45
N VAL A 204 18.23 -23.66 30.00
CA VAL A 204 17.03 -24.03 30.76
C VAL A 204 15.78 -23.75 29.93
N GLU A 205 14.96 -24.78 29.67
CA GLU A 205 13.69 -24.65 29.04
C GLU A 205 12.69 -23.91 29.94
N GLN A 206 12.02 -22.90 29.41
CA GLN A 206 11.06 -22.08 30.14
C GLN A 206 9.70 -22.78 30.17
N GLU A 207 9.04 -22.76 31.33
CA GLU A 207 7.74 -23.41 31.54
C GLU A 207 6.60 -22.81 30.69
N SER A 208 6.75 -21.59 30.26
CA SER A 208 5.69 -20.83 29.56
C SER A 208 6.23 -20.14 28.32
N SER A 209 5.47 -20.20 27.23
CA SER A 209 5.70 -19.35 26.05
C SER A 209 5.33 -17.89 26.34
N LEU A 210 5.78 -16.96 25.49
CA LEU A 210 5.42 -15.54 25.62
C LEU A 210 3.91 -15.32 25.58
N PHE A 211 3.18 -16.04 24.75
CA PHE A 211 1.71 -15.98 24.73
C PHE A 211 1.08 -16.45 26.03
N GLN A 212 1.60 -17.51 26.63
CA GLN A 212 1.12 -17.99 27.93
C GLN A 212 1.33 -16.95 29.02
N MET A 213 2.50 -16.28 29.03
CA MET A 213 2.79 -15.19 29.97
C MET A 213 1.82 -14.02 29.79
N ILE A 214 1.57 -13.60 28.54
CA ILE A 214 0.62 -12.52 28.24
C ILE A 214 -0.79 -12.90 28.70
N LYS A 215 -1.26 -14.11 28.39
CA LYS A 215 -2.57 -14.59 28.82
C LYS A 215 -2.71 -14.66 30.34
N LYS A 216 -1.65 -15.07 31.03
CA LYS A 216 -1.61 -15.14 32.49
C LYS A 216 -1.85 -13.77 33.12
N THR A 217 -1.27 -12.69 32.60
CA THR A 217 -1.49 -11.33 33.13
C THR A 217 -2.97 -10.95 33.07
N THR A 218 -3.66 -11.31 31.99
CA THR A 218 -5.10 -11.07 31.83
C THR A 218 -5.94 -11.93 32.75
N GLN A 219 -5.54 -13.18 32.98
CA GLN A 219 -6.24 -14.09 33.89
C GLN A 219 -6.13 -13.65 35.36
N GLU A 220 -4.95 -13.18 35.76
CA GLU A 220 -4.73 -12.71 37.13
C GLU A 220 -5.32 -11.30 37.38
N ASN A 221 -5.42 -10.48 36.34
CA ASN A 221 -5.95 -9.14 36.45
C ASN A 221 -7.02 -8.84 35.36
N PRO A 222 -8.22 -9.41 35.47
CA PRO A 222 -9.23 -9.31 34.43
C PRO A 222 -9.86 -7.91 34.25
N ASN A 223 -9.74 -7.01 35.21
CA ASN A 223 -10.01 -5.56 35.19
C ASN A 223 -11.04 -5.08 34.13
N LYS A 224 -12.30 -5.53 34.21
CA LYS A 224 -13.39 -5.13 33.29
C LYS A 224 -13.16 -5.54 31.83
N ILE A 225 -12.35 -6.54 31.55
CA ILE A 225 -12.15 -7.08 30.20
C ILE A 225 -13.45 -7.75 29.75
N ILE A 226 -13.99 -7.32 28.61
CA ILE A 226 -15.20 -7.88 28.01
C ILE A 226 -14.84 -9.09 27.12
N SER A 227 -13.74 -9.01 26.38
CA SER A 227 -13.24 -10.05 25.51
C SER A 227 -11.73 -9.97 25.39
N ALA A 228 -11.04 -11.12 25.40
CA ALA A 228 -9.63 -11.23 25.14
C ALA A 228 -9.30 -12.56 24.45
N TYR A 229 -8.37 -12.54 23.50
CA TYR A 229 -7.83 -13.73 22.81
C TYR A 229 -8.92 -14.57 22.10
N LYS A 230 -9.97 -13.94 21.57
CA LYS A 230 -11.05 -14.58 20.78
C LYS A 230 -10.98 -14.31 19.29
N ASP A 231 -10.14 -13.37 18.90
CA ASP A 231 -9.81 -12.97 17.55
C ASP A 231 -8.29 -13.04 17.34
N ASN A 232 -7.90 -12.78 16.14
CA ASN A 232 -6.49 -12.78 15.79
C ASN A 232 -5.70 -11.68 16.52
#